data_09a4fac9932b71cb1d484b0ed20ffed0
#
_entry.id   09a4fac9932b71cb1d484b0ed20ffed0
#
_cell.length_a   1.000
_cell.length_b   1.000
_cell.length_c   1.000
_cell.angle_alpha   90.00
_cell.angle_beta   90.00
_cell.angle_gamma   90.00
#
_symmetry.space_group_name_H-M   'P 1'
#
loop_
_entity.id
_entity.type
_entity.pdbx_description
1 polymer ?
#
loop_
_entity_poly.entity_id
_entity_poly.type
_entity_poly.pdbx_seq_one_letter_code
_entity_poly.pdbx_strand_id
1 'polypeptide(L)'
;MRDVASAVKRLALAAAFGAVCGLLALGQPASAANPLELNFGLFGPSYDGRVAPCEKAMGMITNQFGEKESTYWNSQLKITGFSGIHEIAFRPWQSDNIPRRYCAGSVMLSDGKARSLYYSIIEDGGFAGYDQGVQWCVTGLDRNWAYNPNCRAARP
;
A
#
# COMPACT_ATOMS: atom_id res chain seq x y z
N MET A 1 -62.54 -28.17 -7.55
CA MET A 1 -62.42 -26.76 -7.13
C MET A 1 -61.52 -26.51 -5.89
N ARG A 2 -60.98 -27.56 -5.26
CA ARG A 2 -60.09 -27.39 -4.09
C ARG A 2 -58.60 -27.14 -4.43
N ASP A 3 -58.14 -27.57 -5.58
CA ASP A 3 -56.72 -27.52 -5.93
C ASP A 3 -56.24 -26.15 -6.44
N VAL A 4 -57.14 -25.36 -7.05
CA VAL A 4 -56.77 -24.03 -7.58
C VAL A 4 -56.47 -23.02 -6.46
N ALA A 5 -57.25 -23.09 -5.37
CA ALA A 5 -57.05 -22.20 -4.23
C ALA A 5 -55.70 -22.46 -3.46
N SER A 6 -55.27 -23.73 -3.47
CA SER A 6 -53.99 -24.12 -2.86
C SER A 6 -52.80 -23.68 -3.71
N ALA A 7 -52.92 -23.76 -5.04
CA ALA A 7 -51.87 -23.29 -5.94
C ALA A 7 -51.67 -21.77 -5.88
N VAL A 8 -52.73 -20.98 -5.84
CA VAL A 8 -52.67 -19.52 -5.71
C VAL A 8 -52.05 -19.09 -4.40
N LYS A 9 -52.34 -19.75 -3.27
CA LYS A 9 -51.70 -19.46 -1.98
C LYS A 9 -50.21 -19.75 -1.98
N ARG A 10 -49.76 -20.82 -2.63
CA ARG A 10 -48.34 -21.16 -2.74
C ARG A 10 -47.57 -20.17 -3.64
N LEU A 11 -48.16 -19.73 -4.74
CA LEU A 11 -47.58 -18.71 -5.61
C LEU A 11 -47.46 -17.34 -4.88
N ALA A 12 -48.48 -16.94 -4.11
CA ALA A 12 -48.44 -15.69 -3.37
C ALA A 12 -47.38 -15.70 -2.26
N LEU A 13 -47.19 -16.84 -1.57
CA LEU A 13 -46.10 -16.96 -0.57
C LEU A 13 -44.71 -16.92 -1.23
N ALA A 14 -44.50 -17.56 -2.35
CA ALA A 14 -43.23 -17.56 -3.07
C ALA A 14 -42.87 -16.17 -3.59
N ALA A 15 -43.85 -15.41 -4.08
CA ALA A 15 -43.64 -14.04 -4.54
C ALA A 15 -43.31 -13.09 -3.38
N ALA A 16 -43.94 -13.26 -2.22
CA ALA A 16 -43.63 -12.45 -1.03
C ALA A 16 -42.22 -12.71 -0.45
N PHE A 17 -41.77 -13.98 -0.48
CA PHE A 17 -40.42 -14.33 -0.05
C PHE A 17 -39.35 -13.81 -1.02
N GLY A 18 -39.60 -13.86 -2.32
CA GLY A 18 -38.69 -13.31 -3.33
C GLY A 18 -38.55 -11.79 -3.25
N ALA A 19 -39.61 -11.07 -2.95
CA ALA A 19 -39.59 -9.61 -2.77
C ALA A 19 -38.83 -9.17 -1.51
N VAL A 20 -38.93 -9.91 -0.41
CA VAL A 20 -38.20 -9.61 0.82
C VAL A 20 -36.69 -9.87 0.68
N CYS A 21 -36.30 -10.97 0.00
CA CYS A 21 -34.88 -11.21 -0.29
C CYS A 21 -34.29 -10.19 -1.28
N GLY A 22 -35.06 -9.71 -2.24
CA GLY A 22 -34.63 -8.68 -3.21
C GLY A 22 -34.40 -7.31 -2.57
N LEU A 23 -35.16 -6.94 -1.54
CA LEU A 23 -35.02 -5.68 -0.82
C LEU A 23 -33.81 -5.66 0.13
N LEU A 24 -33.35 -6.84 0.60
CA LEU A 24 -32.14 -6.95 1.43
C LEU A 24 -30.84 -6.92 0.59
N ALA A 25 -30.94 -7.05 -0.74
CA ALA A 25 -29.80 -6.94 -1.66
C ALA A 25 -29.55 -5.51 -2.16
N LEU A 26 -30.31 -4.52 -1.72
CA LEU A 26 -30.02 -3.10 -1.99
C LEU A 26 -28.81 -2.68 -1.17
N GLY A 27 -27.65 -2.95 -1.77
CA GLY A 27 -26.39 -2.25 -1.60
C GLY A 27 -26.12 -1.67 -0.23
N GLN A 28 -25.69 -2.46 0.71
CA GLN A 28 -24.81 -1.91 1.75
C GLN A 28 -23.53 -1.51 1.01
N PRO A 29 -23.11 -0.22 1.05
CA PRO A 29 -21.77 0.11 0.63
C PRO A 29 -20.83 -0.78 1.45
N ALA A 30 -19.97 -1.55 0.77
CA ALA A 30 -18.93 -2.31 1.44
C ALA A 30 -18.05 -1.27 2.14
N SER A 31 -18.32 -1.03 3.42
CA SER A 31 -17.41 -0.27 4.28
C SER A 31 -16.24 -1.19 4.53
N ALA A 32 -15.20 -1.04 3.74
CA ALA A 32 -13.93 -1.75 3.94
C ALA A 32 -13.18 -1.26 5.18
N ALA A 33 -13.63 -0.15 5.76
CA ALA A 33 -13.06 0.41 6.98
C ALA A 33 -13.85 -0.05 8.20
N ASN A 34 -13.16 -0.62 9.17
CA ASN A 34 -13.68 -0.87 10.50
C ASN A 34 -14.18 0.48 11.09
N PRO A 35 -15.40 0.57 11.69
CA PRO A 35 -15.84 1.79 12.36
C PRO A 35 -14.88 2.31 13.43
N LEU A 36 -14.00 1.46 13.98
CA LEU A 36 -12.92 1.86 14.87
C LEU A 36 -11.71 2.45 14.14
N GLU A 37 -11.55 2.17 12.85
CA GLU A 37 -10.55 2.77 11.97
C GLU A 37 -11.06 4.06 11.31
N LEU A 38 -12.36 4.22 11.20
CA LEU A 38 -12.97 5.52 11.02
C LEU A 38 -12.73 6.28 12.32
N ASN A 39 -11.55 6.78 12.48
CA ASN A 39 -11.20 7.76 13.49
C ASN A 39 -12.27 8.84 13.44
N PHE A 40 -13.28 8.77 14.27
CA PHE A 40 -14.44 9.67 14.33
C PHE A 40 -14.04 11.16 14.38
N GLY A 41 -13.21 11.61 13.44
CA GLY A 41 -12.72 12.96 13.30
C GLY A 41 -11.91 13.50 14.48
N LEU A 42 -11.74 12.71 15.55
CA LEU A 42 -11.09 13.18 16.78
C LEU A 42 -9.62 12.74 16.88
N PHE A 43 -9.20 11.65 16.25
CA PHE A 43 -7.84 11.10 16.36
C PHE A 43 -7.39 10.34 15.10
N GLY A 44 -7.94 10.65 13.93
CA GLY A 44 -7.48 10.08 12.68
C GLY A 44 -6.07 10.56 12.29
N PRO A 45 -5.33 9.81 11.46
CA PRO A 45 -4.09 10.30 10.92
C PRO A 45 -4.37 11.62 10.20
N SER A 46 -3.97 12.72 10.80
CA SER A 46 -4.02 14.02 10.17
C SER A 46 -2.77 14.14 9.29
N TYR A 47 -2.88 13.71 8.05
CA TYR A 47 -1.83 13.94 7.09
C TYR A 47 -1.68 15.44 6.86
N ASP A 48 -0.50 15.98 7.11
CA ASP A 48 -0.20 17.40 6.95
C ASP A 48 0.66 17.68 5.70
N GLY A 49 0.99 16.65 4.93
CA GLY A 49 1.82 16.71 3.73
C GLY A 49 3.31 16.88 4.03
N ARG A 50 3.73 16.67 5.27
CA ARG A 50 5.12 16.82 5.70
C ARG A 50 5.91 15.54 5.50
N VAL A 51 6.28 15.28 4.28
CA VAL A 51 7.14 14.14 3.93
C VAL A 51 8.59 14.59 3.87
N ALA A 52 9.49 13.88 4.54
CA ALA A 52 10.92 14.21 4.57
C ALA A 52 11.55 14.30 3.18
N PRO A 53 12.64 15.05 3.01
CA PRO A 53 13.40 15.07 1.77
C PRO A 53 14.05 13.70 1.50
N CYS A 54 14.36 13.44 0.24
CA CYS A 54 14.83 12.13 -0.25
C CYS A 54 16.02 11.59 0.55
N GLU A 55 16.96 12.43 0.94
CA GLU A 55 18.19 12.05 1.62
C GLU A 55 17.96 11.44 3.02
N LYS A 56 16.83 11.77 3.65
CA LYS A 56 16.51 11.25 5.00
C LYS A 56 16.22 9.75 5.03
N ALA A 57 15.88 9.16 3.90
CA ALA A 57 15.57 7.72 3.81
C ALA A 57 16.83 6.82 3.77
N MET A 58 18.03 7.37 3.53
CA MET A 58 19.24 6.58 3.26
C MET A 58 19.58 5.60 4.37
N GLY A 59 19.53 6.02 5.62
CA GLY A 59 19.81 5.15 6.77
C GLY A 59 18.83 4.00 6.89
N MET A 60 17.54 4.28 6.72
CA MET A 60 16.48 3.26 6.77
C MET A 60 16.65 2.26 5.62
N ILE A 61 16.90 2.73 4.40
CA ILE A 61 17.11 1.87 3.24
C ILE A 61 18.33 0.96 3.46
N THR A 62 19.45 1.51 3.97
CA THR A 62 20.66 0.74 4.25
C THR A 62 20.39 -0.39 5.23
N ASN A 63 19.70 -0.09 6.34
CA ASN A 63 19.37 -1.08 7.37
C ASN A 63 18.43 -2.17 6.83
N GLN A 64 17.33 -1.77 6.21
CA GLN A 64 16.36 -2.70 5.63
C GLN A 64 16.95 -3.56 4.51
N PHE A 65 17.85 -3.00 3.70
CA PHE A 65 18.56 -3.74 2.66
C PHE A 65 19.44 -4.82 3.27
N GLY A 66 20.27 -4.47 4.27
CA GLY A 66 21.16 -5.42 4.94
C GLY A 66 20.38 -6.53 5.65
N GLU A 67 19.30 -6.19 6.34
CA GLU A 67 18.40 -7.15 6.98
C GLU A 67 17.76 -8.09 5.96
N LYS A 68 17.21 -7.55 4.86
CA LYS A 68 16.60 -8.34 3.79
C LYS A 68 17.61 -9.30 3.15
N GLU A 69 18.82 -8.85 2.83
CA GLU A 69 19.86 -9.67 2.22
C GLU A 69 20.30 -10.79 3.15
N SER A 70 20.54 -10.51 4.43
CA SER A 70 20.99 -11.52 5.40
C SER A 70 19.89 -12.51 5.77
N THR A 71 18.67 -12.06 6.00
CA THR A 71 17.58 -12.88 6.53
C THR A 71 16.94 -13.76 5.45
N TYR A 72 16.68 -13.22 4.28
CA TYR A 72 15.91 -13.92 3.24
C TYR A 72 16.76 -14.49 2.10
N TRP A 73 17.95 -13.92 1.86
CA TRP A 73 18.77 -14.30 0.72
C TRP A 73 20.09 -14.95 1.11
N ASN A 74 20.36 -15.08 2.41
CA ASN A 74 21.64 -15.59 2.94
C ASN A 74 22.84 -14.90 2.25
N SER A 75 22.72 -13.60 2.03
CA SER A 75 23.67 -12.79 1.28
C SER A 75 24.35 -11.78 2.21
N GLN A 76 25.63 -11.53 1.98
CA GLN A 76 26.41 -10.52 2.70
C GLN A 76 26.47 -9.18 1.96
N LEU A 77 25.63 -9.01 0.94
CA LEU A 77 25.59 -7.79 0.14
C LEU A 77 25.12 -6.62 0.98
N LYS A 78 25.82 -5.48 0.87
CA LYS A 78 25.53 -4.25 1.64
C LYS A 78 25.59 -3.04 0.73
N ILE A 79 24.80 -2.03 1.06
CA ILE A 79 24.93 -0.70 0.44
C ILE A 79 26.13 0.00 1.11
N THR A 80 27.08 0.46 0.29
CA THR A 80 28.30 1.16 0.73
C THR A 80 28.25 2.66 0.44
N GLY A 81 27.33 3.12 -0.43
CA GLY A 81 27.18 4.53 -0.74
C GLY A 81 25.97 4.82 -1.62
N PHE A 82 25.62 6.09 -1.66
CA PHE A 82 24.53 6.63 -2.48
C PHE A 82 25.05 7.77 -3.35
N SER A 83 24.48 7.93 -4.53
CA SER A 83 24.81 9.03 -5.44
C SER A 83 23.61 9.44 -6.28
N GLY A 84 23.57 10.71 -6.69
CA GLY A 84 22.54 11.24 -7.59
C GLY A 84 21.13 11.16 -7.03
N ILE A 85 20.97 11.29 -5.72
CA ILE A 85 19.66 11.28 -5.06
C ILE A 85 18.89 12.52 -5.45
N HIS A 86 17.67 12.33 -5.94
CA HIS A 86 16.77 13.41 -6.34
C HIS A 86 15.30 12.99 -6.25
N GLU A 87 14.42 13.98 -6.11
CA GLU A 87 12.99 13.80 -6.19
C GLU A 87 12.54 13.57 -7.63
N ILE A 88 11.63 12.62 -7.85
CA ILE A 88 11.01 12.38 -9.16
C ILE A 88 9.60 12.96 -9.17
N ALA A 89 8.85 12.79 -8.07
CA ALA A 89 7.50 13.31 -7.92
C ALA A 89 7.14 13.45 -6.45
N PHE A 90 6.25 14.40 -6.17
CA PHE A 90 5.64 14.54 -4.87
C PHE A 90 4.11 14.53 -5.02
N ARG A 91 3.46 13.66 -4.27
CA ARG A 91 2.01 13.59 -4.16
C ARG A 91 1.62 14.04 -2.76
N PRO A 92 1.19 15.30 -2.59
CA PRO A 92 0.71 15.80 -1.32
C PRO A 92 -0.62 15.13 -0.96
N TRP A 93 -1.09 15.35 0.26
CA TRP A 93 -2.36 14.84 0.72
C TRP A 93 -3.52 15.34 -0.18
N GLN A 94 -4.37 14.39 -0.55
CA GLN A 94 -5.69 14.61 -1.16
C GLN A 94 -6.63 13.59 -0.54
N SER A 95 -7.95 13.76 -0.70
CA SER A 95 -8.99 12.94 -0.06
C SER A 95 -8.77 11.43 -0.11
N ASP A 96 -8.01 10.94 -1.07
CA ASP A 96 -7.83 9.52 -1.36
C ASP A 96 -6.36 9.08 -1.32
N ASN A 97 -5.41 9.93 -0.96
CA ASN A 97 -3.98 9.61 -1.03
C ASN A 97 -3.24 9.99 0.25
N ILE A 98 -2.51 9.02 0.79
CA ILE A 98 -1.49 9.29 1.81
C ILE A 98 -0.34 10.05 1.15
N PRO A 99 0.13 11.17 1.73
CA PRO A 99 1.24 11.95 1.20
C PRO A 99 2.48 11.10 0.94
N ARG A 100 3.05 11.24 -0.23
CA ARG A 100 4.16 10.41 -0.69
C ARG A 100 5.13 11.19 -1.56
N ARG A 101 6.41 11.04 -1.25
CA ARG A 101 7.52 11.57 -2.05
C ARG A 101 8.22 10.43 -2.77
N TYR A 102 8.31 10.51 -4.08
CA TYR A 102 9.04 9.54 -4.90
C TYR A 102 10.42 10.06 -5.23
N CYS A 103 11.42 9.22 -5.05
CA CYS A 103 12.82 9.56 -5.20
C CYS A 103 13.55 8.52 -6.06
N ALA A 104 14.61 8.95 -6.71
CA ALA A 104 15.53 8.08 -7.43
C ALA A 104 16.98 8.42 -7.12
N GLY A 105 17.86 7.49 -7.44
CA GLY A 105 19.30 7.64 -7.33
C GLY A 105 20.03 6.37 -7.70
N SER A 106 21.28 6.27 -7.29
CA SER A 106 22.08 5.07 -7.44
C SER A 106 22.67 4.66 -6.10
N VAL A 107 22.78 3.35 -5.90
CA VAL A 107 23.48 2.74 -4.78
C VAL A 107 24.75 2.07 -5.27
N MET A 108 25.81 2.21 -4.51
CA MET A 108 27.03 1.41 -4.63
C MET A 108 26.90 0.24 -3.65
N LEU A 109 27.16 -0.95 -4.12
CA LEU A 109 27.08 -2.16 -3.31
C LEU A 109 28.48 -2.69 -2.97
N SER A 110 28.56 -3.55 -1.94
CA SER A 110 29.81 -4.16 -1.49
C SER A 110 30.46 -5.09 -2.54
N ASP A 111 29.72 -5.49 -3.58
CA ASP A 111 30.26 -6.21 -4.75
C ASP A 111 30.92 -5.29 -5.78
N GLY A 112 31.02 -3.99 -5.49
CA GLY A 112 31.59 -2.98 -6.40
C GLY A 112 30.65 -2.56 -7.54
N LYS A 113 29.39 -2.99 -7.57
CA LYS A 113 28.43 -2.65 -8.62
C LYS A 113 27.54 -1.49 -8.22
N ALA A 114 27.42 -0.51 -9.12
CA ALA A 114 26.41 0.53 -9.00
C ALA A 114 25.08 0.04 -9.58
N ARG A 115 23.97 0.34 -8.89
CA ARG A 115 22.62 -0.03 -9.33
C ARG A 115 21.66 1.12 -9.11
N SER A 116 20.65 1.23 -9.96
CA SER A 116 19.60 2.23 -9.78
C SER A 116 18.75 1.89 -8.54
N LEU A 117 18.43 2.91 -7.77
CA LEU A 117 17.55 2.86 -6.62
C LEU A 117 16.32 3.71 -6.92
N TYR A 118 15.14 3.15 -6.66
CA TYR A 118 13.87 3.86 -6.65
C TYR A 118 13.21 3.64 -5.30
N TYR A 119 12.63 4.69 -4.73
CA TYR A 119 11.97 4.59 -3.43
C TYR A 119 10.92 5.67 -3.25
N SER A 120 10.01 5.43 -2.33
CA SER A 120 9.06 6.43 -1.88
C SER A 120 9.08 6.55 -0.37
N ILE A 121 9.00 7.79 0.11
CA ILE A 121 8.81 8.13 1.52
C ILE A 121 7.33 8.40 1.69
N ILE A 122 6.71 7.73 2.66
CA ILE A 122 5.28 7.74 2.91
C ILE A 122 5.07 8.36 4.29
N GLU A 123 4.25 9.42 4.37
CA GLU A 123 3.86 10.00 5.65
C GLU A 123 3.12 8.94 6.47
N ASP A 124 3.44 8.84 7.75
CA ASP A 124 2.86 7.87 8.68
C ASP A 124 2.85 6.41 8.18
N GLY A 125 3.77 6.10 7.27
CA GLY A 125 3.94 4.74 6.71
C GLY A 125 4.90 3.86 7.53
N GLY A 126 5.34 4.32 8.69
CA GLY A 126 6.22 3.58 9.59
C GLY A 126 5.49 2.51 10.39
N PHE A 127 6.15 1.95 11.40
CA PHE A 127 5.58 0.91 12.24
C PHE A 127 4.31 1.42 12.95
N ALA A 128 3.21 0.68 12.78
CA ALA A 128 1.90 1.02 13.34
C ALA A 128 1.38 2.43 12.97
N GLY A 129 1.80 2.98 11.84
CA GLY A 129 1.40 4.33 11.41
C GLY A 129 2.15 5.45 12.10
N TYR A 130 3.23 5.15 12.83
CA TYR A 130 4.09 6.15 13.44
C TYR A 130 5.30 6.41 12.54
N ASP A 131 5.64 7.72 12.42
CA ASP A 131 6.77 8.16 11.62
C ASP A 131 6.67 7.76 10.13
N GLN A 132 7.65 8.14 9.36
CA GLN A 132 7.66 7.92 7.92
C GLN A 132 8.04 6.48 7.57
N GLY A 133 7.30 5.90 6.64
CA GLY A 133 7.65 4.63 6.02
C GLY A 133 8.47 4.83 4.75
N VAL A 134 9.27 3.84 4.39
CA VAL A 134 10.02 3.84 3.13
C VAL A 134 9.77 2.54 2.38
N GLN A 135 9.34 2.67 1.14
CA GLN A 135 9.28 1.57 0.17
C GLN A 135 10.40 1.78 -0.84
N TRP A 136 11.22 0.77 -1.07
CA TRP A 136 12.38 0.91 -1.93
C TRP A 136 12.61 -0.34 -2.80
N CYS A 137 13.27 -0.12 -3.93
CA CYS A 137 13.67 -1.17 -4.87
C CYS A 137 15.01 -0.84 -5.51
N VAL A 138 15.93 -1.79 -5.44
CA VAL A 138 17.22 -1.75 -6.16
C VAL A 138 17.10 -2.60 -7.42
N THR A 139 17.35 -1.99 -8.59
CA THR A 139 17.23 -2.67 -9.88
C THR A 139 18.11 -3.91 -9.95
N GLY A 140 17.51 -5.05 -10.32
CA GLY A 140 18.17 -6.35 -10.42
C GLY A 140 18.31 -7.09 -9.09
N LEU A 141 17.78 -6.53 -7.97
CA LEU A 141 17.73 -7.17 -6.66
C LEU A 141 16.30 -7.28 -6.11
N ASP A 142 15.28 -7.03 -6.93
CA ASP A 142 13.88 -7.33 -6.61
C ASP A 142 13.58 -8.81 -6.86
N ARG A 143 14.24 -9.69 -6.06
CA ARG A 143 14.20 -11.15 -6.25
C ARG A 143 12.84 -11.77 -5.93
N ASN A 144 12.05 -11.10 -5.10
CA ASN A 144 10.69 -11.50 -4.75
C ASN A 144 9.62 -10.84 -5.64
N TRP A 145 10.02 -10.13 -6.68
CA TRP A 145 9.16 -9.51 -7.69
C TRP A 145 8.12 -8.53 -7.14
N ALA A 146 8.40 -7.94 -5.98
CA ALA A 146 7.48 -7.02 -5.30
C ALA A 146 7.24 -5.73 -6.11
N TYR A 147 8.23 -5.30 -6.89
CA TYR A 147 8.19 -4.05 -7.66
C TYR A 147 8.39 -4.25 -9.16
N ASN A 148 8.17 -5.45 -9.65
CA ASN A 148 8.43 -5.85 -11.04
C ASN A 148 7.52 -5.10 -12.06
N PRO A 149 7.96 -4.95 -13.34
CA PRO A 149 9.31 -5.21 -13.83
C PRO A 149 10.27 -4.05 -13.49
N ASN A 150 11.54 -4.38 -13.24
CA ASN A 150 12.62 -3.40 -13.04
C ASN A 150 12.28 -2.24 -12.11
N CYS A 151 11.74 -2.55 -10.93
CA CYS A 151 11.30 -1.56 -9.93
C CYS A 151 10.21 -0.59 -10.42
N ARG A 152 9.42 -0.95 -11.43
CA ARG A 152 8.40 -0.05 -11.99
C ARG A 152 7.36 0.38 -10.95
N ALA A 153 6.93 -0.53 -10.10
CA ALA A 153 5.93 -0.23 -9.07
C ALA A 153 6.46 0.67 -7.93
N ALA A 154 7.78 0.89 -7.84
CA ALA A 154 8.39 1.83 -6.89
C ALA A 154 8.50 3.26 -7.43
N ARG A 155 8.01 3.51 -8.65
CA ARG A 155 8.02 4.82 -9.32
C ARG A 155 6.62 5.41 -9.32
N PRO A 156 6.47 6.76 -9.53
CA PRO A 156 5.17 7.40 -9.66
C PRO A 156 4.41 6.97 -10.90
#